data_0457075a6a51c2baa62df8b04fa6d80b
#
_entry.id   0457075a6a51c2baa62df8b04fa6d80b
#
_cell.length_a   1.000
_cell.length_b   1.000
_cell.length_c   1.000
_cell.angle_alpha   90.00
_cell.angle_beta   90.00
_cell.angle_gamma   90.00
#
_symmetry.space_group_name_H-M   'P 1'
#
loop_
_entity.id
_entity.type
_entity.pdbx_description
1 polymer ?
#
loop_
_entity_poly.entity_id
_entity_poly.type
_entity_poly.pdbx_seq_one_letter_code
_entity_poly.pdbx_strand_id
1 'polypeptide(L)'
;MYQRCFDSAAETIFEQDKTPRFSRFVISDDPNWESGHHMHDNETELIYVKKGIARLIIDSSLYVAHADDIVVVERGRLHAVASDSNSPATTYTCALYGFCFPGWEENQLLQSHSC
;
A
#
# COMPACT_ATOMS: atom_id res chain seq x y z
N MET A 1 -6.08 21.41 -11.55
CA MET A 1 -5.70 20.58 -10.39
C MET A 1 -6.51 21.01 -9.18
N TYR A 2 -7.16 20.07 -8.55
CA TYR A 2 -7.88 20.35 -7.31
C TYR A 2 -6.95 20.19 -6.13
N GLN A 3 -6.86 21.21 -5.32
CA GLN A 3 -6.08 21.17 -4.10
C GLN A 3 -6.97 21.51 -2.91
N ARG A 4 -6.98 20.63 -1.93
CA ARG A 4 -7.71 20.85 -0.69
C ARG A 4 -6.75 20.97 0.47
N CYS A 5 -6.80 22.08 1.16
CA CYS A 5 -6.00 22.30 2.35
C CYS A 5 -6.84 21.97 3.58
N PHE A 6 -6.26 21.23 4.50
CA PHE A 6 -6.86 20.94 5.79
C PHE A 6 -6.14 21.75 6.85
N ASP A 7 -6.87 22.48 7.65
CA ASP A 7 -6.32 23.11 8.84
C ASP A 7 -6.74 22.33 10.08
N SER A 8 -6.31 22.78 11.26
CA SER A 8 -6.60 22.06 12.51
C SER A 8 -8.09 22.00 12.86
N ALA A 9 -8.91 22.82 12.22
CA ALA A 9 -10.34 22.84 12.42
C ALA A 9 -11.09 22.07 11.33
N ALA A 10 -10.40 21.59 10.30
CA ALA A 10 -11.03 20.88 9.19
C ALA A 10 -11.57 19.52 9.63
N GLU A 11 -12.71 19.16 9.06
CA GLU A 11 -13.26 17.83 9.28
C GLU A 11 -12.38 16.77 8.62
N THR A 12 -12.18 15.68 9.32
CA THR A 12 -11.49 14.51 8.78
C THR A 12 -12.48 13.63 8.02
N ILE A 13 -11.98 12.92 6.99
CA ILE A 13 -12.75 11.90 6.28
C ILE A 13 -12.79 10.58 7.04
N PHE A 14 -12.03 10.45 8.12
CA PHE A 14 -11.99 9.24 8.94
C PHE A 14 -12.98 9.34 10.07
N GLU A 15 -13.37 8.18 10.61
CA GLU A 15 -14.14 8.14 11.84
C GLU A 15 -13.35 8.77 12.99
N GLN A 16 -14.06 9.24 14.00
CA GLN A 16 -13.46 9.91 15.14
C GLN A 16 -12.36 9.03 15.77
N ASP A 17 -11.20 9.63 15.99
CA ASP A 17 -10.03 8.96 16.58
C ASP A 17 -9.48 7.79 15.74
N LYS A 18 -9.88 7.70 14.46
CA LYS A 18 -9.46 6.63 13.55
C LYS A 18 -8.68 7.17 12.36
N THR A 19 -7.78 8.10 12.60
CA THR A 19 -6.85 8.59 11.58
C THR A 19 -5.69 7.63 11.38
N PRO A 20 -5.14 7.53 10.16
CA PRO A 20 -4.06 6.58 9.87
C PRO A 20 -2.82 6.82 10.72
N ARG A 21 -2.20 5.74 11.13
CA ARG A 21 -0.88 5.72 11.77
C ARG A 21 0.07 4.93 10.88
N PHE A 22 1.34 5.30 10.91
CA PHE A 22 2.38 4.58 10.17
C PHE A 22 3.08 3.60 11.11
N SER A 23 3.22 2.35 10.67
CA SER A 23 4.00 1.37 11.40
C SER A 23 5.43 1.30 10.88
N ARG A 24 5.63 1.52 9.58
CA ARG A 24 6.97 1.48 8.99
C ARG A 24 6.97 2.14 7.61
N PHE A 25 8.16 2.51 7.21
CA PHE A 25 8.47 2.96 5.86
C PHE A 25 9.73 2.25 5.39
N VAL A 26 9.68 1.64 4.21
CA VAL A 26 10.79 0.85 3.68
C VAL A 26 11.12 1.32 2.27
N ILE A 27 12.41 1.51 2.01
CA ILE A 27 12.93 1.73 0.66
C ILE A 27 13.63 0.45 0.22
N SER A 28 13.19 -0.11 -0.90
CA SER A 28 13.79 -1.31 -1.47
C SER A 28 14.44 -0.94 -2.81
N ASP A 29 15.77 -0.98 -2.87
CA ASP A 29 16.53 -0.54 -4.03
C ASP A 29 17.77 -1.40 -4.32
N ASP A 30 18.05 -2.42 -3.52
CA ASP A 30 19.16 -3.33 -3.80
C ASP A 30 18.90 -4.13 -5.07
N PRO A 31 19.92 -4.44 -5.87
CA PRO A 31 19.72 -5.30 -7.04
C PRO A 31 19.10 -6.63 -6.66
N ASN A 32 18.09 -7.07 -7.43
CA ASN A 32 17.40 -8.34 -7.22
C ASN A 32 16.76 -8.52 -5.84
N TRP A 33 16.37 -7.41 -5.21
CA TRP A 33 15.68 -7.51 -3.93
C TRP A 33 14.34 -8.22 -4.10
N GLU A 34 13.96 -8.96 -3.06
CA GLU A 34 12.65 -9.58 -2.98
C GLU A 34 12.19 -9.66 -1.53
N SER A 35 10.89 -9.61 -1.34
CA SER A 35 10.27 -9.97 -0.07
C SER A 35 9.55 -11.30 -0.27
N GLY A 36 9.75 -12.25 0.65
CA GLY A 36 9.03 -13.51 0.61
C GLY A 36 7.53 -13.32 0.87
N HIS A 37 6.76 -14.38 0.69
CA HIS A 37 5.34 -14.35 0.96
C HIS A 37 5.09 -14.02 2.42
N HIS A 38 4.25 -13.01 2.66
CA HIS A 38 3.87 -12.59 3.99
C HIS A 38 2.48 -11.96 3.98
N MET A 39 1.92 -11.78 5.14
CA MET A 39 0.60 -11.22 5.33
C MET A 39 0.59 -10.37 6.60
N HIS A 40 -0.10 -9.24 6.52
CA HIS A 40 -0.32 -8.38 7.69
C HIS A 40 -1.80 -8.34 8.01
N ASP A 41 -2.16 -8.74 9.22
CA ASP A 41 -3.58 -8.84 9.61
C ASP A 41 -4.23 -7.49 9.87
N ASN A 42 -3.44 -6.50 10.32
CA ASN A 42 -3.96 -5.22 10.78
C ASN A 42 -3.36 -4.02 10.06
N GLU A 43 -2.73 -4.24 8.92
CA GLU A 43 -2.08 -3.15 8.19
C GLU A 43 -2.44 -3.20 6.71
N THR A 44 -2.56 -2.02 6.13
CA THR A 44 -2.64 -1.85 4.68
C THR A 44 -1.32 -1.28 4.20
N GLU A 45 -0.74 -1.86 3.17
CA GLU A 45 0.49 -1.37 2.57
C GLU A 45 0.22 -0.57 1.31
N LEU A 46 0.93 0.54 1.18
CA LEU A 46 1.01 1.30 -0.06
C LEU A 46 2.41 1.14 -0.62
N ILE A 47 2.52 0.64 -1.83
CA ILE A 47 3.80 0.41 -2.51
C ILE A 47 3.86 1.33 -3.72
N TYR A 48 4.74 2.33 -3.66
CA TYR A 48 4.99 3.23 -4.77
C TYR A 48 6.23 2.77 -5.52
N VAL A 49 6.10 2.58 -6.83
CA VAL A 49 7.24 2.23 -7.69
C VAL A 49 7.85 3.51 -8.19
N LYS A 50 9.04 3.85 -7.70
CA LYS A 50 9.75 5.06 -8.11
C LYS A 50 10.38 4.90 -9.48
N LYS A 51 10.96 3.73 -9.74
CA LYS A 51 11.56 3.41 -11.04
C LYS A 51 11.60 1.90 -11.25
N GLY A 52 11.77 1.49 -12.49
CA GLY A 52 11.89 0.09 -12.85
C GLY A 52 10.54 -0.63 -12.82
N ILE A 53 10.62 -1.94 -12.67
CA ILE A 53 9.45 -2.81 -12.68
C ILE A 53 9.47 -3.68 -11.43
N ALA A 54 8.37 -3.66 -10.69
CA ALA A 54 8.14 -4.55 -9.56
C ALA A 54 7.13 -5.62 -9.95
N ARG A 55 7.42 -6.86 -9.59
CA ARG A 55 6.53 -7.99 -9.80
C ARG A 55 5.92 -8.38 -8.47
N LEU A 56 4.61 -8.56 -8.46
CA LEU A 56 3.87 -8.85 -7.23
C LEU A 56 3.03 -10.09 -7.43
N ILE A 57 2.90 -10.85 -6.35
CA ILE A 57 1.89 -11.91 -6.23
C ILE A 57 1.03 -11.53 -5.04
N ILE A 58 -0.26 -11.34 -5.30
CA ILE A 58 -1.24 -11.02 -4.26
C ILE A 58 -2.34 -12.05 -4.36
N ASP A 59 -2.53 -12.84 -3.30
CA ASP A 59 -3.54 -13.90 -3.26
C ASP A 59 -3.50 -14.80 -4.51
N SER A 60 -2.32 -15.23 -4.92
CA SER A 60 -2.08 -16.11 -6.07
C SER A 60 -2.25 -15.44 -7.44
N SER A 61 -2.51 -14.16 -7.50
CA SER A 61 -2.57 -13.40 -8.76
C SER A 61 -1.27 -12.64 -8.98
N LEU A 62 -0.80 -12.66 -10.24
CA LEU A 62 0.42 -11.95 -10.63
C LEU A 62 0.07 -10.54 -11.12
N TYR A 63 0.84 -9.57 -10.65
CA TYR A 63 0.74 -8.19 -11.07
C TYR A 63 2.12 -7.66 -11.44
N VAL A 64 2.13 -6.71 -12.36
CA VAL A 64 3.35 -6.00 -12.76
C VAL A 64 3.10 -4.52 -12.57
N ALA A 65 3.92 -3.88 -11.76
CA ALA A 65 3.83 -2.45 -11.50
C ALA A 65 5.04 -1.74 -12.10
N HIS A 66 4.77 -0.61 -12.72
CA HIS A 66 5.76 0.23 -13.40
C HIS A 66 6.00 1.52 -12.63
N ALA A 67 7.00 2.27 -13.04
CA ALA A 67 7.30 3.57 -12.43
C ALA A 67 6.04 4.44 -12.34
N ASP A 68 5.88 5.07 -11.21
CA ASP A 68 4.74 5.92 -10.83
C ASP A 68 3.43 5.19 -10.53
N ASP A 69 3.43 3.85 -10.56
CA ASP A 69 2.30 3.09 -10.07
C ASP A 69 2.29 3.03 -8.55
N ILE A 70 1.10 2.99 -7.98
CA ILE A 70 0.89 2.72 -6.56
C ILE A 70 0.06 1.45 -6.45
N VAL A 71 0.59 0.49 -5.69
CA VAL A 71 -0.11 -0.76 -5.41
C VAL A 71 -0.60 -0.71 -3.97
N VAL A 72 -1.87 -1.02 -3.79
CA VAL A 72 -2.47 -1.11 -2.46
C VAL A 72 -2.63 -2.58 -2.11
N VAL A 73 -1.98 -2.99 -1.04
CA VAL A 73 -2.13 -4.36 -0.51
C VAL A 73 -2.90 -4.25 0.80
N GLU A 74 -4.16 -4.66 0.75
CA GLU A 74 -5.00 -4.60 1.93
C GLU A 74 -4.59 -5.61 2.99
N ARG A 75 -4.99 -5.34 4.22
CA ARG A 75 -4.81 -6.27 5.32
C ARG A 75 -5.34 -7.66 4.96
N GLY A 76 -4.70 -8.67 5.47
CA GLY A 76 -5.15 -10.04 5.27
C GLY A 76 -4.83 -10.63 3.90
N ARG A 77 -4.11 -9.91 3.04
CA ARG A 77 -3.72 -10.43 1.73
C ARG A 77 -2.32 -11.02 1.79
N LEU A 78 -2.21 -12.29 1.39
CA LEU A 78 -0.91 -12.93 1.24
C LEU A 78 -0.23 -12.36 0.01
N HIS A 79 0.98 -11.84 0.17
CA HIS A 79 1.66 -11.17 -0.93
C HIS A 79 3.18 -11.35 -0.88
N ALA A 80 3.78 -11.19 -2.05
CA ALA A 80 5.21 -11.14 -2.24
C ALA A 80 5.54 -10.11 -3.31
N VAL A 81 6.67 -9.44 -3.18
CA VAL A 81 7.11 -8.41 -4.12
C VAL A 81 8.56 -8.66 -4.47
N ALA A 82 8.90 -8.49 -5.73
CA ALA A 82 10.28 -8.66 -6.21
C ALA A 82 10.61 -7.62 -7.27
N SER A 83 11.87 -7.22 -7.28
CA SER A 83 12.43 -6.41 -8.37
C SER A 83 12.59 -7.23 -9.62
N ASP A 84 12.24 -6.67 -10.78
CA ASP A 84 12.50 -7.31 -12.07
C ASP A 84 14.00 -7.26 -12.37
N SER A 85 14.59 -8.39 -12.77
CA SER A 85 16.03 -8.47 -13.02
C SER A 85 16.48 -7.67 -14.24
N ASN A 86 15.59 -7.46 -15.21
CA ASN A 86 15.91 -6.71 -16.43
C ASN A 86 15.61 -5.22 -16.30
N SER A 87 14.80 -4.84 -15.33
CA SER A 87 14.44 -3.45 -15.07
C SER A 87 14.33 -3.25 -13.55
N PRO A 88 15.47 -3.17 -12.86
CA PRO A 88 15.48 -3.15 -11.40
C PRO A 88 14.60 -2.04 -10.81
N ALA A 89 13.79 -2.42 -9.85
CA ALA A 89 12.84 -1.52 -9.23
C ALA A 89 13.40 -0.86 -7.98
N THR A 90 13.02 0.40 -7.80
CA THR A 90 13.09 1.07 -6.51
C THR A 90 11.66 1.31 -6.05
N THR A 91 11.34 0.83 -4.87
CA THR A 91 10.01 1.01 -4.29
C THR A 91 10.07 1.68 -2.93
N TYR A 92 9.05 2.49 -2.65
CA TYR A 92 8.80 3.06 -1.34
C TYR A 92 7.53 2.43 -0.82
N THR A 93 7.64 1.74 0.30
CA THR A 93 6.50 1.06 0.91
C THR A 93 6.21 1.67 2.27
N CYS A 94 4.96 2.01 2.52
CA CYS A 94 4.53 2.39 3.84
C CYS A 94 3.37 1.50 4.29
N ALA A 95 3.35 1.19 5.57
CA ALA A 95 2.28 0.42 6.18
C ALA A 95 1.45 1.33 7.09
N LEU A 96 0.14 1.27 6.92
CA LEU A 96 -0.83 2.10 7.61
C LEU A 96 -1.74 1.22 8.45
N TYR A 97 -2.15 1.73 9.61
CA TYR A 97 -3.08 1.03 10.48
C TYR A 97 -3.88 2.02 11.32
N GLY A 98 -4.90 1.49 11.98
CA GLY A 98 -5.68 2.25 12.95
C GLY A 98 -6.62 3.28 12.34
N PHE A 99 -6.88 3.20 11.05
CA PHE A 99 -7.78 4.12 10.37
C PHE A 99 -9.10 3.45 10.02
N CYS A 100 -10.13 4.26 9.90
CA CYS A 100 -11.44 3.77 9.48
C CYS A 100 -12.21 4.87 8.77
N PHE A 101 -12.70 4.56 7.59
CA PHE A 101 -13.67 5.41 6.93
C PHE A 101 -15.07 5.08 7.45
N PRO A 102 -15.97 6.06 7.56
CA PRO A 102 -17.33 5.78 7.99
C PRO A 102 -18.01 4.71 7.14
N GLY A 103 -18.51 3.65 7.79
CA GLY A 103 -19.20 2.56 7.10
C GLY A 103 -18.28 1.48 6.52
N TRP A 104 -16.96 1.64 6.66
CA TRP A 104 -15.97 0.67 6.19
C TRP A 104 -15.38 -0.08 7.38
N GLU A 105 -14.74 -1.20 7.11
CA GLU A 105 -14.01 -1.93 8.14
C GLU A 105 -12.72 -1.17 8.52
N GLU A 106 -12.24 -1.41 9.73
CA GLU A 106 -10.98 -0.82 10.18
C GLU A 106 -9.84 -1.28 9.28
N ASN A 107 -8.96 -0.35 8.93
CA ASN A 107 -7.81 -0.58 8.04
C ASN A 107 -8.19 -0.95 6.60
N GLN A 108 -9.42 -0.72 6.21
CA GLN A 108 -9.87 -0.93 4.84
C GLN A 108 -9.65 0.34 4.03
N LEU A 109 -8.90 0.26 2.96
CA LEU A 109 -8.62 1.38 2.08
C LEU A 109 -9.35 1.27 0.75
N LEU A 110 -9.61 0.06 0.27
CA LEU A 110 -10.31 -0.18 -0.97
C LEU A 110 -11.71 -0.71 -0.68
N GLN A 111 -12.66 -0.24 -1.46
CA GLN A 111 -14.00 -0.79 -1.38
C GLN A 111 -14.00 -2.18 -2.01
N SER A 112 -14.49 -3.17 -1.26
CA SER A 112 -14.61 -4.51 -1.82
C SER A 112 -15.74 -4.53 -2.83
N HIS A 113 -15.45 -5.06 -4.02
CA HIS A 113 -16.46 -5.29 -5.03
C HIS A 113 -16.89 -6.76 -4.92
N SER A 114 -18.11 -6.98 -4.49
CA SER A 114 -18.71 -8.30 -4.64
C SER A 114 -19.18 -8.43 -6.07
N CYS A 115 -18.58 -9.34 -6.76
CA CYS A 115 -19.05 -9.70 -8.08
C CYS A 115 -20.27 -10.61 -7.97
#